data_59ebb22f2f86e2baa7616cafe2f2454a
#
_entry.id   59ebb22f2f86e2baa7616cafe2f2454a
#
_cell.length_a   1.000
_cell.length_b   1.000
_cell.length_c   1.000
_cell.angle_alpha   90.00
_cell.angle_beta   90.00
_cell.angle_gamma   90.00
#
_symmetry.space_group_name_H-M   'P 1'
#
loop_
_entity.id
_entity.type
_entity.pdbx_description
1 polymer ?
#
loop_
_entity_poly.entity_id
_entity_poly.type
_entity_poly.pdbx_seq_one_letter_code
_entity_poly.pdbx_strand_id
1 'polypeptide(L)'
;MNNIVNAEILMENGGLIKLELYPDIAPITVENFVKLANSKFYDGLIFHRVISGFMIQGGDPNGVGTGGPGWQIKGEFALNGVENNISHKRGVISMARSMNYNSAGSQFFICHADSTFLDGQYAAFGKVTEGIEVVDEIADVATNFNDKPITEQKMISVRIIAE
;
A
#
# COMPACT_ATOMS: atom_id res chain seq x y z
N MET A 1 18.34 -17.12 3.00
CA MET A 1 17.87 -16.03 3.89
C MET A 1 16.99 -15.10 3.13
N ASN A 2 15.89 -14.72 3.76
CA ASN A 2 14.99 -13.73 3.15
C ASN A 2 15.54 -12.35 3.38
N ASN A 3 15.66 -11.57 2.33
CA ASN A 3 15.95 -10.15 2.44
C ASN A 3 14.65 -9.44 2.83
N ILE A 4 14.72 -8.62 3.85
CA ILE A 4 13.57 -7.84 4.30
C ILE A 4 13.97 -6.38 4.29
N VAL A 5 13.09 -5.55 3.71
CA VAL A 5 13.24 -4.10 3.74
C VAL A 5 12.22 -3.55 4.73
N ASN A 6 12.67 -2.75 5.67
CA ASN A 6 11.79 -2.14 6.68
C ASN A 6 11.38 -0.74 6.25
N ALA A 7 10.11 -0.40 6.45
CA ALA A 7 9.56 0.91 6.10
C ALA A 7 8.64 1.41 7.21
N GLU A 8 8.46 2.73 7.25
CA GLU A 8 7.56 3.39 8.20
C GLU A 8 6.71 4.43 7.49
N ILE A 9 5.41 4.43 7.82
CA ILE A 9 4.48 5.46 7.39
C ILE A 9 4.10 6.27 8.63
N LEU A 10 4.44 7.56 8.64
CA LEU A 10 4.07 8.47 9.71
C LEU A 10 2.85 9.28 9.28
N MET A 11 1.77 9.20 10.06
CA MET A 11 0.55 9.95 9.81
C MET A 11 0.59 11.32 10.46
N GLU A 12 -0.18 12.27 9.92
CA GLU A 12 -0.25 13.64 10.42
C GLU A 12 -0.67 13.71 11.89
N ASN A 13 -1.51 12.78 12.34
CA ASN A 13 -1.95 12.74 13.73
C ASN A 13 -0.94 12.09 14.69
N GLY A 14 0.25 11.72 14.18
CA GLY A 14 1.29 11.06 14.97
C GLY A 14 1.25 9.54 14.92
N GLY A 15 0.25 8.94 14.30
CA GLY A 15 0.17 7.49 14.15
C GLY A 15 1.31 6.97 13.29
N LEU A 16 1.93 5.85 13.71
CA LEU A 16 3.05 5.24 13.00
C LEU A 16 2.71 3.81 12.61
N ILE A 17 2.88 3.50 11.32
CA ILE A 17 2.70 2.17 10.76
C ILE A 17 4.06 1.65 10.34
N LYS A 18 4.50 0.54 10.91
CA LYS A 18 5.77 -0.10 10.52
C LYS A 18 5.47 -1.29 9.63
N LEU A 19 6.26 -1.43 8.57
CA LEU A 19 6.09 -2.44 7.54
C LEU A 19 7.38 -3.21 7.33
N GLU A 20 7.26 -4.50 6.99
CA GLU A 20 8.34 -5.24 6.36
C GLU A 20 7.92 -5.55 4.93
N LEU A 21 8.88 -5.39 4.00
CA LEU A 21 8.67 -5.60 2.57
C LEU A 21 9.52 -6.78 2.11
N TYR A 22 9.04 -7.52 1.09
CA TYR A 22 9.62 -8.79 0.66
C TYR A 22 10.18 -8.71 -0.76
N PRO A 23 11.41 -8.18 -0.94
CA PRO A 23 12.00 -8.04 -2.29
C PRO A 23 12.28 -9.38 -2.98
N ASP A 24 12.44 -10.47 -2.22
CA ASP A 24 12.63 -11.78 -2.82
C ASP A 24 11.37 -12.32 -3.49
N ILE A 25 10.21 -11.87 -3.07
CA ILE A 25 8.91 -12.28 -3.62
C ILE A 25 8.43 -11.32 -4.70
N ALA A 26 8.55 -10.02 -4.46
CA ALA A 26 8.07 -8.98 -5.36
C ALA A 26 9.16 -7.92 -5.59
N PRO A 27 10.25 -8.29 -6.29
CA PRO A 27 11.43 -7.42 -6.42
C PRO A 27 11.14 -6.10 -7.14
N ILE A 28 10.36 -6.13 -8.21
CA ILE A 28 10.04 -4.93 -8.98
C ILE A 28 9.15 -4.00 -8.14
N THR A 29 8.18 -4.58 -7.47
CA THR A 29 7.23 -3.83 -6.63
C THR A 29 7.93 -3.17 -5.45
N VAL A 30 8.78 -3.91 -4.74
CA VAL A 30 9.53 -3.37 -3.60
C VAL A 30 10.51 -2.28 -4.06
N GLU A 31 11.25 -2.52 -5.14
CA GLU A 31 12.18 -1.53 -5.68
C GLU A 31 11.46 -0.23 -6.02
N ASN A 32 10.29 -0.32 -6.67
CA ASN A 32 9.47 0.83 -7.01
C ASN A 32 9.01 1.59 -5.77
N PHE A 33 8.50 0.88 -4.77
CA PHE A 33 8.05 1.49 -3.52
C PHE A 33 9.21 2.19 -2.79
N VAL A 34 10.37 1.54 -2.71
CA VAL A 34 11.57 2.11 -2.09
C VAL A 34 12.00 3.38 -2.82
N LYS A 35 12.01 3.35 -4.15
CA LYS A 35 12.37 4.51 -4.97
C LYS A 35 11.42 5.69 -4.69
N LEU A 36 10.12 5.43 -4.64
CA LEU A 36 9.13 6.47 -4.37
C LEU A 36 9.27 7.02 -2.95
N ALA A 37 9.46 6.14 -1.96
CA ALA A 37 9.67 6.56 -0.57
C ALA A 37 10.92 7.42 -0.43
N ASN A 38 12.04 7.00 -1.03
CA ASN A 38 13.30 7.73 -0.96
C ASN A 38 13.25 9.08 -1.68
N SER A 39 12.43 9.21 -2.71
CA SER A 39 12.23 10.49 -3.41
C SER A 39 11.21 11.39 -2.73
N LYS A 40 10.64 10.96 -1.61
CA LYS A 40 9.61 11.68 -0.84
C LYS A 40 8.30 11.85 -1.62
N PHE A 41 8.05 10.96 -2.58
CA PHE A 41 6.84 11.02 -3.41
C PHE A 41 5.57 10.95 -2.58
N TYR A 42 5.56 10.11 -1.55
CA TYR A 42 4.39 9.89 -0.71
C TYR A 42 4.14 10.98 0.34
N ASP A 43 5.10 11.88 0.56
CA ASP A 43 4.97 12.91 1.59
C ASP A 43 3.79 13.82 1.27
N GLY A 44 2.88 13.95 2.23
CA GLY A 44 1.67 14.78 2.08
C GLY A 44 0.53 14.13 1.33
N LEU A 45 0.67 12.90 0.84
CA LEU A 45 -0.42 12.20 0.17
C LEU A 45 -1.39 11.59 1.18
N ILE A 46 -2.61 11.32 0.74
CA ILE A 46 -3.70 10.86 1.61
C ILE A 46 -4.10 9.41 1.32
N PHE A 47 -4.77 8.79 2.29
CA PHE A 47 -5.56 7.59 2.04
C PHE A 47 -6.92 8.04 1.51
N HIS A 48 -7.07 8.03 0.19
CA HIS A 48 -8.23 8.60 -0.49
C HIS A 48 -9.42 7.65 -0.59
N ARG A 49 -9.21 6.37 -0.34
CA ARG A 49 -10.26 5.35 -0.39
C ARG A 49 -10.12 4.41 0.78
N VAL A 50 -11.15 4.34 1.60
CA VAL A 50 -11.12 3.57 2.85
C VAL A 50 -12.42 2.80 2.97
N ILE A 51 -12.32 1.48 3.15
CA ILE A 51 -13.48 0.61 3.35
C ILE A 51 -13.23 -0.23 4.59
N SER A 52 -13.96 0.06 5.66
CA SER A 52 -13.88 -0.72 6.90
C SER A 52 -14.20 -2.19 6.61
N GLY A 53 -13.41 -3.10 7.17
CA GLY A 53 -13.55 -4.54 6.92
C GLY A 53 -12.93 -5.00 5.62
N PHE A 54 -12.28 -4.11 4.85
CA PHE A 54 -11.61 -4.46 3.61
C PHE A 54 -10.18 -3.89 3.56
N MET A 55 -10.01 -2.61 3.25
CA MET A 55 -8.67 -2.03 3.07
C MET A 55 -8.66 -0.51 3.20
N ILE A 56 -7.45 0.04 3.32
CA ILE A 56 -7.19 1.47 3.16
C ILE A 56 -6.24 1.66 1.98
N GLN A 57 -6.55 2.57 1.07
CA GLN A 57 -5.80 2.80 -0.17
C GLN A 57 -5.32 4.24 -0.26
N GLY A 58 -4.07 4.42 -0.61
CA GLY A 58 -3.46 5.73 -0.77
C GLY A 58 -2.34 5.73 -1.80
N GLY A 59 -1.60 6.85 -1.85
CA GLY A 59 -0.44 6.98 -2.74
C GLY A 59 -0.74 7.60 -4.09
N ASP A 60 -1.93 8.16 -4.29
CA ASP A 60 -2.28 8.91 -5.49
C ASP A 60 -1.92 10.39 -5.30
N PRO A 61 -1.02 10.96 -6.12
CA PRO A 61 -0.66 12.38 -5.99
C PRO A 61 -1.84 13.33 -6.21
N ASN A 62 -2.88 12.89 -6.91
CA ASN A 62 -4.10 13.67 -7.13
C ASN A 62 -5.19 13.39 -6.08
N GLY A 63 -5.04 12.35 -5.27
CA GLY A 63 -5.97 12.03 -4.20
C GLY A 63 -7.36 11.57 -4.65
N VAL A 64 -7.51 11.08 -5.88
CA VAL A 64 -8.81 10.72 -6.47
C VAL A 64 -8.84 9.31 -7.08
N GLY A 65 -7.72 8.59 -7.06
CA GLY A 65 -7.65 7.21 -7.55
C GLY A 65 -7.15 7.05 -8.98
N THR A 66 -6.84 8.14 -9.68
CA THR A 66 -6.44 8.10 -11.10
C THR A 66 -5.00 8.50 -11.36
N GLY A 67 -4.30 9.02 -10.34
CA GLY A 67 -2.93 9.51 -10.51
C GLY A 67 -1.87 8.46 -10.22
N GLY A 68 -0.65 8.80 -10.57
CA GLY A 68 0.51 7.95 -10.37
C GLY A 68 1.81 8.72 -10.55
N PRO A 69 2.95 8.00 -10.57
CA PRO A 69 4.27 8.64 -10.57
C PRO A 69 4.78 9.02 -11.97
N GLY A 70 4.01 8.75 -13.01
CA GLY A 70 4.42 8.97 -14.40
C GLY A 70 4.94 7.72 -15.09
N TRP A 71 4.90 6.57 -14.44
CA TRP A 71 5.27 5.27 -15.03
C TRP A 71 4.43 4.17 -14.40
N GLN A 72 4.49 2.98 -15.02
CA GLN A 72 3.81 1.77 -14.54
C GLN A 72 4.81 0.64 -14.44
N ILE A 73 4.53 -0.32 -13.57
CA ILE A 73 5.38 -1.49 -13.34
C ILE A 73 4.65 -2.78 -13.66
N LYS A 74 5.42 -3.84 -13.92
CA LYS A 74 4.88 -5.18 -14.11
C LYS A 74 4.18 -5.63 -12.82
N GLY A 75 2.99 -6.20 -12.97
CA GLY A 75 2.25 -6.79 -11.85
C GLY A 75 2.84 -8.12 -11.44
N GLU A 76 3.33 -8.22 -10.23
CA GLU A 76 3.99 -9.42 -9.70
C GLU A 76 3.00 -10.29 -8.94
N PHE A 77 2.13 -10.99 -9.67
CA PHE A 77 1.11 -11.88 -9.12
C PHE A 77 0.84 -13.05 -10.06
N ALA A 78 0.23 -14.12 -9.53
CA ALA A 78 0.09 -15.40 -10.22
C ALA A 78 -0.59 -15.30 -11.58
N LEU A 79 -1.71 -14.56 -11.70
CA LEU A 79 -2.42 -14.42 -12.98
C LEU A 79 -1.60 -13.70 -14.04
N ASN A 80 -0.54 -13.02 -13.65
CA ASN A 80 0.39 -12.34 -14.57
C ASN A 80 1.68 -13.13 -14.78
N GLY A 81 1.68 -14.40 -14.40
CA GLY A 81 2.81 -15.29 -14.60
C GLY A 81 3.96 -15.16 -13.61
N VAL A 82 3.75 -14.48 -12.50
CA VAL A 82 4.77 -14.29 -11.46
C VAL A 82 4.34 -15.03 -10.20
N GLU A 83 5.22 -15.89 -9.69
CA GLU A 83 4.95 -16.58 -8.44
C GLU A 83 4.97 -15.57 -7.29
N ASN A 84 3.85 -15.50 -6.56
CA ASN A 84 3.71 -14.65 -5.38
C ASN A 84 2.73 -15.33 -4.43
N ASN A 85 3.26 -15.90 -3.36
CA ASN A 85 2.49 -16.70 -2.41
C ASN A 85 2.02 -15.90 -1.19
N ILE A 86 2.16 -14.59 -1.19
CA ILE A 86 1.65 -13.76 -0.10
C ILE A 86 0.13 -13.72 -0.19
N SER A 87 -0.55 -14.21 0.85
CA SER A 87 -2.01 -14.13 0.93
C SER A 87 -2.42 -12.76 1.48
N HIS A 88 -3.49 -12.19 0.94
CA HIS A 88 -4.02 -10.89 1.37
C HIS A 88 -4.74 -11.03 2.72
N LYS A 89 -3.96 -11.21 3.77
CA LYS A 89 -4.44 -11.26 5.15
C LYS A 89 -4.41 -9.85 5.76
N ARG A 90 -5.08 -9.70 6.90
CA ARG A 90 -5.04 -8.44 7.65
C ARG A 90 -3.60 -7.95 7.83
N GLY A 91 -3.35 -6.71 7.47
CA GLY A 91 -2.03 -6.07 7.57
C GLY A 91 -1.16 -6.17 6.33
N VAL A 92 -1.54 -6.95 5.32
CA VAL A 92 -0.74 -7.09 4.10
C VAL A 92 -0.86 -5.82 3.25
N ILE A 93 0.28 -5.35 2.74
CA ILE A 93 0.35 -4.24 1.78
C ILE A 93 0.50 -4.79 0.37
N SER A 94 -0.26 -4.23 -0.56
CA SER A 94 -0.34 -4.69 -1.94
C SER A 94 -0.52 -3.48 -2.87
N MET A 95 -0.18 -3.64 -4.15
CA MET A 95 -0.32 -2.54 -5.11
C MET A 95 -1.73 -2.49 -5.70
N ALA A 96 -2.31 -1.29 -5.69
CA ALA A 96 -3.51 -1.03 -6.45
C ALA A 96 -3.15 -0.89 -7.93
N ARG A 97 -4.11 -1.18 -8.81
CA ARG A 97 -3.94 -1.09 -10.26
C ARG A 97 -5.28 -0.89 -10.96
N SER A 98 -5.23 -0.50 -12.21
CA SER A 98 -6.41 -0.52 -13.07
C SER A 98 -6.61 -1.94 -13.62
N MET A 99 -7.48 -2.12 -14.60
CA MET A 99 -7.76 -3.45 -15.16
C MET A 99 -6.56 -4.10 -15.84
N ASN A 100 -5.64 -3.30 -16.37
CA ASN A 100 -4.41 -3.81 -16.97
C ASN A 100 -3.50 -4.36 -15.87
N TYR A 101 -3.01 -5.58 -16.03
CA TYR A 101 -2.14 -6.24 -15.05
C TYR A 101 -0.82 -5.48 -14.78
N ASN A 102 -0.35 -4.69 -15.73
CA ASN A 102 0.90 -3.94 -15.65
C ASN A 102 0.65 -2.44 -15.49
N SER A 103 -0.40 -2.06 -14.76
CA SER A 103 -0.81 -0.67 -14.60
C SER A 103 -0.54 -0.09 -13.21
N ALA A 104 0.08 -0.83 -12.31
CA ALA A 104 0.44 -0.31 -10.99
C ALA A 104 1.52 0.78 -11.12
N GLY A 105 1.42 1.80 -10.29
CA GLY A 105 2.38 2.90 -10.27
C GLY A 105 2.78 3.25 -8.85
N SER A 106 1.99 4.07 -8.18
CA SER A 106 2.29 4.49 -6.79
C SER A 106 1.21 4.12 -5.79
N GLN A 107 -0.02 3.88 -6.23
CA GLN A 107 -1.11 3.59 -5.30
C GLN A 107 -0.96 2.22 -4.69
N PHE A 108 -1.15 2.13 -3.39
CA PHE A 108 -1.09 0.89 -2.64
C PHE A 108 -2.27 0.81 -1.68
N PHE A 109 -2.53 -0.39 -1.19
CA PHE A 109 -3.54 -0.58 -0.13
C PHE A 109 -2.99 -1.50 0.95
N ILE A 110 -3.51 -1.30 2.17
CA ILE A 110 -3.21 -2.17 3.31
C ILE A 110 -4.52 -2.82 3.71
N CYS A 111 -4.53 -4.14 3.81
CA CYS A 111 -5.72 -4.89 4.17
C CYS A 111 -6.11 -4.63 5.63
N HIS A 112 -7.33 -4.18 5.85
CA HIS A 112 -7.91 -4.00 7.18
C HIS A 112 -8.40 -5.35 7.73
N ALA A 113 -8.85 -6.23 6.84
CA ALA A 113 -9.31 -7.58 7.16
C ALA A 113 -8.81 -8.56 6.10
N ASP A 114 -8.90 -9.85 6.40
CA ASP A 114 -8.52 -10.90 5.45
C ASP A 114 -9.33 -10.75 4.16
N SER A 115 -8.63 -10.66 3.03
CA SER A 115 -9.20 -10.41 1.71
C SER A 115 -8.62 -11.38 0.69
N THR A 116 -8.69 -12.66 1.00
CA THR A 116 -8.05 -13.72 0.21
C THR A 116 -8.56 -13.85 -1.22
N PHE A 117 -9.72 -13.26 -1.52
CA PHE A 117 -10.23 -13.20 -2.89
C PHE A 117 -9.34 -12.38 -3.82
N LEU A 118 -8.40 -11.59 -3.28
CA LEU A 118 -7.43 -10.83 -4.06
C LEU A 118 -6.17 -11.63 -4.40
N ASP A 119 -5.98 -12.78 -3.78
CA ASP A 119 -4.77 -13.59 -3.98
C ASP A 119 -4.63 -13.99 -5.44
N GLY A 120 -3.40 -13.87 -5.96
CA GLY A 120 -3.10 -14.17 -7.34
C GLY A 120 -3.49 -13.09 -8.34
N GLN A 121 -4.12 -12.01 -7.91
CA GLN A 121 -4.63 -10.95 -8.78
C GLN A 121 -4.00 -9.57 -8.52
N TYR A 122 -3.31 -9.42 -7.40
CA TYR A 122 -2.67 -8.18 -6.99
C TYR A 122 -1.29 -8.47 -6.41
N ALA A 123 -0.37 -7.52 -6.59
CA ALA A 123 1.02 -7.67 -6.17
C ALA A 123 1.19 -7.33 -4.69
N ALA A 124 0.92 -8.29 -3.82
CA ALA A 124 1.25 -8.16 -2.40
C ALA A 124 2.77 -8.15 -2.24
N PHE A 125 3.30 -7.28 -1.38
CA PHE A 125 4.75 -7.13 -1.27
C PHE A 125 5.27 -6.92 0.15
N GLY A 126 4.42 -6.97 1.15
CA GLY A 126 4.84 -6.81 2.54
C GLY A 126 3.69 -6.92 3.51
N LYS A 127 3.97 -6.59 4.77
CA LYS A 127 2.94 -6.55 5.81
C LYS A 127 3.29 -5.58 6.93
N VAL A 128 2.26 -5.16 7.66
CA VAL A 128 2.40 -4.35 8.87
C VAL A 128 2.97 -5.23 9.99
N THR A 129 4.03 -4.73 10.64
CA THR A 129 4.65 -5.37 11.81
C THR A 129 4.28 -4.69 13.12
N GLU A 130 4.07 -3.38 13.10
CA GLU A 130 3.60 -2.59 14.24
C GLU A 130 2.69 -1.49 13.74
N GLY A 131 1.72 -1.09 14.56
CA GLY A 131 0.82 0.02 14.21
C GLY A 131 -0.43 -0.42 13.47
N ILE A 132 -0.84 -1.69 13.57
CA ILE A 132 -2.08 -2.14 12.94
C ILE A 132 -3.30 -1.37 13.49
N GLU A 133 -3.24 -0.92 14.73
CA GLU A 133 -4.29 -0.07 15.33
C GLU A 133 -4.43 1.27 14.61
N VAL A 134 -3.34 1.78 14.01
CA VAL A 134 -3.39 2.99 13.18
C VAL A 134 -4.16 2.72 11.90
N VAL A 135 -3.95 1.55 11.29
CA VAL A 135 -4.72 1.11 10.13
C VAL A 135 -6.22 1.02 10.50
N ASP A 136 -6.52 0.46 11.67
CA ASP A 136 -7.90 0.36 12.16
C ASP A 136 -8.54 1.74 12.33
N GLU A 137 -7.83 2.69 12.89
CA GLU A 137 -8.32 4.07 13.06
C GLU A 137 -8.64 4.71 11.72
N ILE A 138 -7.75 4.55 10.74
CA ILE A 138 -7.96 5.09 9.39
C ILE A 138 -9.16 4.41 8.73
N ALA A 139 -9.28 3.09 8.89
CA ALA A 139 -10.38 2.32 8.28
C ALA A 139 -11.75 2.69 8.85
N ASP A 140 -11.80 3.18 10.09
CA ASP A 140 -13.04 3.47 10.79
C ASP A 140 -13.51 4.93 10.68
N VAL A 141 -12.77 5.80 9.96
CA VAL A 141 -13.18 7.20 9.81
C VAL A 141 -14.44 7.31 8.95
N ALA A 142 -15.19 8.38 9.16
CA ALA A 142 -16.36 8.67 8.34
C ALA A 142 -15.94 8.95 6.90
N THR A 143 -16.67 8.38 5.95
CA THR A 143 -16.41 8.52 4.51
C THR A 143 -17.65 9.02 3.79
N ASN A 144 -17.42 9.58 2.59
CA ASN A 144 -18.52 9.91 1.69
C ASN A 144 -18.95 8.66 0.90
N PHE A 145 -19.92 8.82 -0.01
CA PHE A 145 -20.43 7.68 -0.78
C PHE A 145 -19.43 7.10 -1.81
N ASN A 146 -18.27 7.76 -2.00
CA ASN A 146 -17.18 7.28 -2.82
C ASN A 146 -16.08 6.62 -1.98
N ASP A 147 -16.35 6.33 -0.71
CA ASP A 147 -15.40 5.74 0.24
C ASP A 147 -14.19 6.63 0.52
N LYS A 148 -14.29 7.92 0.27
CA LYS A 148 -13.24 8.88 0.58
C LYS A 148 -13.46 9.46 1.97
N PRO A 149 -12.43 9.44 2.85
CA PRO A 149 -12.56 10.04 4.17
C PRO A 149 -12.99 11.51 4.11
N ILE A 150 -13.97 11.87 4.94
CA ILE A 150 -14.47 13.26 5.02
C ILE A 150 -13.36 14.16 5.58
N THR A 151 -12.62 13.67 6.58
CA THR A 151 -11.42 14.33 7.09
C THR A 151 -10.20 13.65 6.47
N GLU A 152 -9.32 14.43 5.85
CA GLU A 152 -8.15 13.87 5.19
C GLU A 152 -7.30 13.03 6.13
N GLN A 153 -6.93 11.84 5.70
CA GLN A 153 -6.01 10.95 6.39
C GLN A 153 -4.65 11.06 5.70
N LYS A 154 -3.84 12.02 6.15
CA LYS A 154 -2.61 12.41 5.46
C LYS A 154 -1.39 11.69 6.02
N MET A 155 -0.54 11.21 5.11
CA MET A 155 0.79 10.69 5.43
C MET A 155 1.77 11.87 5.46
N ILE A 156 2.48 12.06 6.58
CA ILE A 156 3.57 13.03 6.64
C ILE A 156 4.75 12.51 5.83
N SER A 157 5.07 11.23 6.01
CA SER A 157 6.22 10.64 5.34
C SER A 157 6.09 9.14 5.23
N VAL A 158 6.75 8.61 4.20
CA VAL A 158 7.02 7.17 4.07
C VAL A 158 8.54 7.06 3.96
N ARG A 159 9.17 6.31 4.85
CA ARG A 159 10.63 6.20 4.92
C ARG A 159 11.06 4.74 4.95
N ILE A 160 12.16 4.48 4.26
CA ILE A 160 12.84 3.19 4.31
C ILE A 160 13.84 3.27 5.45
N ILE A 161 13.78 2.29 6.33
CA ILE A 161 14.60 2.25 7.54
C ILE A 161 15.81 1.35 7.27
N ALA A 162 16.98 1.95 7.34
CA ALA A 162 18.23 1.19 7.22
C ALA A 162 18.48 0.38 8.49
N GLU A 163 18.95 -0.83 8.33
CA GLU A 163 19.37 -1.65 9.46
C GLU A 163 20.72 -1.20 10.01
#